data_8d22d97153fd5c6df321480676a3ac7f
#
_entry.id   8d22d97153fd5c6df321480676a3ac7f
#
_cell.length_a   1.000
_cell.length_b   1.000
_cell.length_c   1.000
_cell.angle_alpha   90.00
_cell.angle_beta   90.00
_cell.angle_gamma   90.00
#
_symmetry.space_group_name_H-M   'P 1'
#
loop_
_entity.id
_entity.type
_entity.pdbx_description
1 polymer ?
#
loop_
_entity_poly.entity_id
_entity_poly.type
_entity_poly.pdbx_seq_one_letter_code
_entity_poly.pdbx_strand_id
1 'polypeptide(L)'
;MKKSFTLIELLIVCTIFSFFSVGIFSFFISQVHLQTQTLMLQQAFSELSFALDKMSREIRMAKKDDIEYKKVTKNCSGDLEGTDKLNFWPIPDGISFRDYENRCHKFFLQNNQIFEEAQPDIPALPLTSTSTLIIQNLRFNLTGESQNDGKQPKVTILIDAKIKGKYEMPLKVQTTISQADIDFEY
;
A
#
# COMPACT_ATOMS: atom_id res chain seq x y z
N MET A 1 -12.09 -44.85 56.38
CA MET A 1 -11.13 -43.96 57.08
C MET A 1 -11.05 -42.67 56.27
N LYS A 2 -11.54 -41.54 56.79
CA LYS A 2 -11.37 -40.22 56.13
C LYS A 2 -9.95 -39.74 56.41
N LYS A 3 -9.11 -39.67 55.38
CA LYS A 3 -7.75 -39.05 55.49
C LYS A 3 -7.97 -37.54 55.62
N SER A 4 -7.66 -36.96 56.76
CA SER A 4 -7.64 -35.51 56.97
C SER A 4 -6.31 -34.95 56.43
N PHE A 5 -6.35 -33.90 55.64
CA PHE A 5 -5.14 -33.19 55.17
C PHE A 5 -4.43 -32.50 56.32
N THR A 6 -3.10 -32.58 56.31
CA THR A 6 -2.31 -31.87 57.29
C THR A 6 -2.07 -30.42 56.84
N LEU A 7 -1.91 -29.50 57.79
CA LEU A 7 -1.72 -28.05 57.51
C LEU A 7 -0.44 -27.82 56.66
N ILE A 8 0.59 -28.65 56.87
CA ILE A 8 1.85 -28.58 56.12
C ILE A 8 1.67 -29.00 54.65
N GLU A 9 0.83 -29.98 54.37
CA GLU A 9 0.49 -30.45 53.04
C GLU A 9 -0.21 -29.36 52.23
N LEU A 10 -1.14 -28.65 52.87
CA LEU A 10 -1.82 -27.51 52.25
C LEU A 10 -0.85 -26.37 51.94
N LEU A 11 0.07 -26.05 52.83
CA LEU A 11 1.09 -25.02 52.65
C LEU A 11 2.03 -25.31 51.45
N ILE A 12 2.47 -26.55 51.33
CA ILE A 12 3.32 -26.99 50.22
C ILE A 12 2.54 -26.87 48.88
N VAL A 13 1.29 -27.29 48.82
CA VAL A 13 0.46 -27.20 47.62
C VAL A 13 0.27 -25.76 47.23
N CYS A 14 -0.05 -24.85 48.16
CA CYS A 14 -0.22 -23.42 47.89
C CYS A 14 1.07 -22.77 47.38
N THR A 15 2.23 -23.10 47.91
CA THR A 15 3.50 -22.57 47.45
C THR A 15 3.83 -23.02 46.02
N ILE A 16 3.71 -24.32 45.74
CA ILE A 16 3.93 -24.86 44.40
C ILE A 16 2.95 -24.22 43.39
N PHE A 17 1.67 -24.14 43.73
CA PHE A 17 0.64 -23.52 42.88
C PHE A 17 0.95 -22.06 42.59
N SER A 18 1.42 -21.29 43.58
CA SER A 18 1.79 -19.89 43.39
C SER A 18 2.96 -19.74 42.38
N PHE A 19 3.99 -20.58 42.46
CA PHE A 19 5.08 -20.54 41.49
C PHE A 19 4.61 -20.85 40.06
N PHE A 20 3.81 -21.88 39.88
CA PHE A 20 3.26 -22.22 38.56
C PHE A 20 2.36 -21.10 38.01
N SER A 21 1.53 -20.48 38.86
CA SER A 21 0.66 -19.39 38.46
C SER A 21 1.43 -18.19 37.91
N VAL A 22 2.51 -17.78 38.57
CA VAL A 22 3.36 -16.67 38.10
C VAL A 22 3.97 -16.99 36.74
N GLY A 23 4.46 -18.22 36.52
CA GLY A 23 5.00 -18.67 35.24
C GLY A 23 3.97 -18.61 34.10
N ILE A 24 2.76 -19.11 34.36
CA ILE A 24 1.67 -19.11 33.37
C ILE A 24 1.24 -17.68 33.02
N PHE A 25 1.14 -16.77 34.01
CA PHE A 25 0.80 -15.37 33.76
C PHE A 25 1.85 -14.67 32.90
N SER A 26 3.13 -14.87 33.17
CA SER A 26 4.22 -14.28 32.39
C SER A 26 4.20 -14.76 30.93
N PHE A 27 3.94 -16.04 30.72
CA PHE A 27 3.79 -16.62 29.39
C PHE A 27 2.57 -16.02 28.66
N PHE A 28 1.44 -15.92 29.33
CA PHE A 28 0.21 -15.35 28.74
C PHE A 28 0.38 -13.89 28.29
N ILE A 29 0.99 -13.04 29.12
CA ILE A 29 1.27 -11.66 28.77
C ILE A 29 2.19 -11.57 27.53
N SER A 30 3.21 -12.42 27.46
CA SER A 30 4.11 -12.49 26.30
C SER A 30 3.34 -12.86 25.02
N GLN A 31 2.42 -13.83 25.08
CA GLN A 31 1.58 -14.22 23.94
C GLN A 31 0.66 -13.11 23.46
N VAL A 32 0.05 -12.36 24.38
CA VAL A 32 -0.82 -11.20 24.03
C VAL A 32 -0.01 -10.13 23.28
N HIS A 33 1.21 -9.83 23.72
CA HIS A 33 2.08 -8.89 23.01
C HIS A 33 2.45 -9.34 21.60
N LEU A 34 2.75 -10.63 21.41
CA LEU A 34 3.02 -11.19 20.09
C LEU A 34 1.78 -11.11 19.17
N GLN A 35 0.60 -11.42 19.70
CA GLN A 35 -0.64 -11.34 18.93
C GLN A 35 -0.92 -9.91 18.45
N THR A 36 -0.76 -8.90 19.32
CA THR A 36 -0.97 -7.50 18.92
C THR A 36 -0.01 -7.05 17.83
N GLN A 37 1.26 -7.46 17.86
CA GLN A 37 2.21 -7.18 16.79
C GLN A 37 1.82 -7.85 15.47
N THR A 38 1.38 -9.11 15.53
CA THR A 38 0.94 -9.84 14.34
C THR A 38 -0.29 -9.18 13.70
N LEU A 39 -1.24 -8.73 14.51
CA LEU A 39 -2.43 -8.02 14.00
C LEU A 39 -2.06 -6.70 13.32
N MET A 40 -1.13 -5.91 13.89
CA MET A 40 -0.65 -4.68 13.25
C MET A 40 0.03 -4.95 11.90
N LEU A 41 0.82 -6.01 11.84
CA LEU A 41 1.44 -6.47 10.59
C LEU A 41 0.38 -6.83 9.54
N GLN A 42 -0.59 -7.65 9.91
CA GLN A 42 -1.67 -8.06 9.00
C GLN A 42 -2.46 -6.87 8.49
N GLN A 43 -2.76 -5.90 9.36
CA GLN A 43 -3.45 -4.67 8.97
C GLN A 43 -2.61 -3.85 7.98
N ALA A 44 -1.32 -3.64 8.26
CA ALA A 44 -0.43 -2.90 7.37
C ALA A 44 -0.30 -3.57 5.99
N PHE A 45 -0.16 -4.90 5.96
CA PHE A 45 -0.14 -5.65 4.71
C PHE A 45 -1.47 -5.58 3.94
N SER A 46 -2.58 -5.62 4.64
CA SER A 46 -3.92 -5.49 4.03
C SER A 46 -4.10 -4.11 3.39
N GLU A 47 -3.73 -3.04 4.10
CA GLU A 47 -3.79 -1.67 3.57
C GLU A 47 -2.89 -1.50 2.33
N LEU A 48 -1.66 -2.00 2.40
CA LEU A 48 -0.74 -1.91 1.28
C LEU A 48 -1.19 -2.73 0.08
N SER A 49 -1.70 -3.94 0.32
CA SER A 49 -2.25 -4.80 -0.74
C SER A 49 -3.45 -4.16 -1.41
N PHE A 50 -4.35 -3.53 -0.64
CA PHE A 50 -5.48 -2.79 -1.19
C PHE A 50 -5.02 -1.62 -2.07
N ALA A 51 -4.06 -0.82 -1.60
CA ALA A 51 -3.52 0.30 -2.37
C ALA A 51 -2.84 -0.19 -3.67
N LEU A 52 -2.05 -1.26 -3.60
CA LEU A 52 -1.40 -1.85 -4.77
C LEU A 52 -2.40 -2.45 -5.77
N ASP A 53 -3.43 -3.15 -5.29
CA ASP A 53 -4.48 -3.71 -6.16
C ASP A 53 -5.26 -2.61 -6.86
N LYS A 54 -5.63 -1.56 -6.13
CA LYS A 54 -6.30 -0.39 -6.70
C LYS A 54 -5.43 0.29 -7.77
N MET A 55 -4.17 0.62 -7.44
CA MET A 55 -3.23 1.21 -8.41
C MET A 55 -3.02 0.30 -9.61
N SER A 56 -2.85 -0.99 -9.40
CA SER A 56 -2.63 -1.96 -10.48
C SER A 56 -3.79 -2.07 -11.44
N ARG A 57 -5.02 -2.01 -10.91
CA ARG A 57 -6.23 -2.06 -11.72
C ARG A 57 -6.38 -0.84 -12.59
N GLU A 58 -6.25 0.36 -12.00
CA GLU A 58 -6.40 1.62 -12.73
C GLU A 58 -5.29 1.80 -13.78
N ILE A 59 -4.03 1.52 -13.43
CA ILE A 59 -2.90 1.59 -14.37
C ILE A 59 -3.07 0.60 -15.53
N ARG A 60 -3.56 -0.62 -15.25
CA ARG A 60 -3.79 -1.62 -16.30
C ARG A 60 -4.87 -1.19 -17.28
N MET A 61 -5.90 -0.49 -16.78
CA MET A 61 -7.03 -0.03 -17.58
C MET A 61 -6.83 1.39 -18.14
N ALA A 62 -5.65 1.98 -17.93
CA ALA A 62 -5.29 3.28 -18.48
C ALA A 62 -5.40 3.26 -20.00
N LYS A 63 -5.86 4.37 -20.58
CA LYS A 63 -5.99 4.55 -22.02
C LYS A 63 -4.85 5.37 -22.59
N LYS A 64 -4.65 5.21 -23.89
CA LYS A 64 -3.81 6.09 -24.71
C LYS A 64 -4.33 7.51 -24.69
N ASP A 65 -3.44 8.49 -24.75
CA ASP A 65 -3.82 9.89 -24.95
C ASP A 65 -4.03 10.15 -26.47
N ASP A 66 -5.28 10.08 -26.92
CA ASP A 66 -5.62 10.36 -28.32
C ASP A 66 -5.54 11.86 -28.64
N ILE A 67 -5.00 12.17 -29.82
CA ILE A 67 -4.77 13.55 -30.28
C ILE A 67 -6.07 14.36 -30.38
N GLU A 68 -7.18 13.71 -30.63
CA GLU A 68 -8.48 14.36 -30.84
C GLU A 68 -8.96 15.05 -29.55
N TYR A 69 -8.56 14.55 -28.40
CA TYR A 69 -8.88 15.13 -27.09
C TYR A 69 -7.99 16.33 -26.71
N LYS A 70 -6.84 16.54 -27.37
CA LYS A 70 -5.96 17.71 -27.13
C LYS A 70 -6.65 19.07 -27.31
N LYS A 71 -7.77 19.12 -28.03
CA LYS A 71 -8.52 20.37 -28.29
C LYS A 71 -9.37 20.83 -27.11
N VAL A 72 -9.67 20.00 -26.13
CA VAL A 72 -10.69 20.28 -25.12
C VAL A 72 -10.23 20.16 -23.66
N THR A 73 -9.22 19.37 -23.37
CA THR A 73 -8.77 19.16 -21.98
C THR A 73 -7.27 19.34 -21.83
N LYS A 74 -6.87 20.06 -20.77
CA LYS A 74 -5.48 20.16 -20.31
C LYS A 74 -4.88 18.76 -20.17
N ASN A 75 -3.60 18.61 -20.54
CA ASN A 75 -2.86 17.38 -20.28
C ASN A 75 -2.98 17.00 -18.80
N CYS A 76 -3.02 15.71 -18.49
CA CYS A 76 -3.15 15.24 -17.11
C CYS A 76 -1.92 15.59 -16.22
N SER A 77 -0.81 16.03 -16.81
CA SER A 77 0.36 16.56 -16.09
C SER A 77 0.18 17.98 -15.58
N GLY A 78 -0.81 18.72 -16.10
CA GLY A 78 -0.99 20.14 -15.80
C GLY A 78 -0.10 21.07 -16.62
N ASP A 79 0.89 20.54 -17.35
CA ASP A 79 1.78 21.31 -18.22
C ASP A 79 1.23 21.42 -19.64
N LEU A 80 1.35 22.63 -20.17
CA LEU A 80 0.99 22.97 -21.53
C LEU A 80 2.05 22.43 -22.50
N GLU A 81 1.59 21.76 -23.57
CA GLU A 81 2.36 21.62 -24.81
C GLU A 81 3.61 20.74 -24.80
N GLY A 82 3.50 19.52 -24.31
CA GLY A 82 4.40 18.45 -24.77
C GLY A 82 3.90 17.90 -26.11
N THR A 83 4.75 17.88 -27.13
CA THR A 83 4.46 17.25 -28.44
C THR A 83 4.42 15.72 -28.36
N ASP A 84 4.81 15.17 -27.23
CA ASP A 84 4.93 13.73 -27.05
C ASP A 84 3.63 13.15 -26.50
N LYS A 85 3.12 12.19 -27.22
CA LYS A 85 1.98 11.38 -26.82
C LYS A 85 2.47 10.35 -25.80
N LEU A 86 2.19 10.59 -24.53
CA LEU A 86 2.54 9.68 -23.45
C LEU A 86 1.29 8.98 -22.93
N ASN A 87 1.42 7.70 -22.59
CA ASN A 87 0.39 6.96 -21.90
C ASN A 87 0.35 7.26 -20.41
N PHE A 88 1.51 7.60 -19.85
CA PHE A 88 1.71 7.93 -18.44
C PHE A 88 2.58 9.17 -18.32
N TRP A 89 2.24 10.07 -17.40
CA TRP A 89 3.01 11.27 -17.08
C TRP A 89 3.58 11.17 -15.68
N PRO A 90 4.92 11.26 -15.53
CA PRO A 90 5.50 11.40 -14.20
C PRO A 90 5.14 12.76 -13.62
N ILE A 91 4.72 12.77 -12.37
CA ILE A 91 4.49 13.99 -11.58
C ILE A 91 5.37 13.92 -10.32
N PRO A 92 5.60 15.03 -9.61
CA PRO A 92 6.33 15.00 -8.35
C PRO A 92 5.71 13.97 -7.40
N ASP A 93 6.52 13.02 -6.95
CA ASP A 93 6.13 11.94 -6.03
C ASP A 93 4.92 11.09 -6.49
N GLY A 94 4.67 10.99 -7.81
CA GLY A 94 3.50 10.28 -8.30
C GLY A 94 3.49 9.98 -9.80
N ILE A 95 2.32 9.58 -10.25
CA ILE A 95 2.01 9.29 -11.65
C ILE A 95 0.62 9.82 -12.00
N SER A 96 0.48 10.32 -13.23
CA SER A 96 -0.79 10.73 -13.82
C SER A 96 -1.04 9.99 -15.13
N PHE A 97 -2.29 9.68 -15.43
CA PHE A 97 -2.69 8.98 -16.66
C PHE A 97 -4.16 9.23 -16.94
N ARG A 98 -4.66 8.77 -18.09
CA ARG A 98 -6.08 8.74 -18.42
C ARG A 98 -6.69 7.40 -18.01
N ASP A 99 -7.80 7.46 -17.28
CA ASP A 99 -8.58 6.28 -16.94
C ASP A 99 -9.39 5.77 -18.15
N TYR A 100 -10.13 4.69 -17.95
CA TYR A 100 -10.99 4.09 -18.99
C TYR A 100 -12.16 5.02 -19.44
N GLU A 101 -12.49 6.06 -18.66
CA GLU A 101 -13.49 7.08 -18.98
C GLU A 101 -12.87 8.37 -19.56
N ASN A 102 -11.58 8.35 -19.92
CA ASN A 102 -10.80 9.49 -20.40
C ASN A 102 -10.64 10.65 -19.40
N ARG A 103 -10.79 10.42 -18.11
CA ARG A 103 -10.55 11.41 -17.07
C ARG A 103 -9.09 11.33 -16.58
N CYS A 104 -8.58 12.46 -16.12
CA CYS A 104 -7.26 12.45 -15.49
C CYS A 104 -7.32 11.79 -14.12
N HIS A 105 -6.49 10.79 -13.94
CA HIS A 105 -6.33 10.02 -12.73
C HIS A 105 -4.91 10.15 -12.22
N LYS A 106 -4.72 10.31 -10.91
CA LYS A 106 -3.40 10.47 -10.31
C LYS A 106 -3.25 9.62 -9.07
N PHE A 107 -2.05 9.07 -8.90
CA PHE A 107 -1.58 8.50 -7.65
C PHE A 107 -0.32 9.22 -7.21
N PHE A 108 -0.27 9.67 -5.96
CA PHE A 108 0.87 10.43 -5.46
C PHE A 108 1.05 10.24 -3.95
N LEU A 109 2.26 10.54 -3.48
CA LEU A 109 2.61 10.53 -2.07
C LEU A 109 2.39 11.91 -1.47
N GLN A 110 1.58 11.98 -0.43
CA GLN A 110 1.39 13.18 0.36
C GLN A 110 1.25 12.83 1.84
N ASN A 111 1.89 13.57 2.73
CA ASN A 111 1.80 13.36 4.18
C ASN A 111 2.07 11.91 4.62
N ASN A 112 3.02 11.23 3.98
CA ASN A 112 3.36 9.82 4.20
C ASN A 112 2.23 8.82 3.93
N GLN A 113 1.26 9.20 3.08
CA GLN A 113 0.15 8.38 2.62
C GLN A 113 0.10 8.37 1.10
N ILE A 114 -0.36 7.27 0.52
CA ILE A 114 -0.67 7.20 -0.90
C ILE A 114 -2.07 7.79 -1.08
N PHE A 115 -2.18 8.77 -1.97
CA PHE A 115 -3.43 9.40 -2.35
C PHE A 115 -3.82 9.01 -3.78
N GLU A 116 -5.13 8.94 -3.99
CA GLU A 116 -5.78 8.80 -5.29
C GLU A 116 -6.59 10.06 -5.59
N GLU A 117 -6.37 10.68 -6.75
CA GLU A 117 -7.22 11.71 -7.34
C GLU A 117 -7.84 11.14 -8.61
N ALA A 118 -9.08 10.70 -8.51
CA ALA A 118 -9.79 10.08 -9.63
C ALA A 118 -10.36 11.10 -10.64
N GLN A 119 -10.51 12.34 -10.22
CA GLN A 119 -10.99 13.46 -11.07
C GLN A 119 -10.45 14.78 -10.50
N PRO A 120 -10.11 15.76 -11.37
CA PRO A 120 -9.57 17.05 -10.91
C PRO A 120 -10.50 17.86 -9.99
N ASP A 121 -11.81 17.61 -10.07
CA ASP A 121 -12.83 18.33 -9.30
C ASP A 121 -13.22 17.62 -7.99
N ILE A 122 -12.69 16.42 -7.75
CA ILE A 122 -12.95 15.63 -6.55
C ILE A 122 -11.70 15.66 -5.69
N PRO A 123 -11.82 15.94 -4.37
CA PRO A 123 -10.67 15.92 -3.49
C PRO A 123 -10.00 14.53 -3.46
N ALA A 124 -8.68 14.53 -3.46
CA ALA A 124 -7.90 13.31 -3.38
C ALA A 124 -8.22 12.52 -2.10
N LEU A 125 -8.34 11.21 -2.23
CA LEU A 125 -8.64 10.29 -1.13
C LEU A 125 -7.39 9.49 -0.73
N PRO A 126 -7.11 9.35 0.57
CA PRO A 126 -6.01 8.51 1.03
C PRO A 126 -6.35 7.03 0.85
N LEU A 127 -5.45 6.27 0.23
CA LEU A 127 -5.53 4.80 0.09
C LEU A 127 -4.88 4.07 1.27
N THR A 128 -4.00 4.75 2.02
CA THR A 128 -3.30 4.18 3.18
C THR A 128 -3.49 5.06 4.40
N SER A 129 -3.40 4.47 5.59
CA SER A 129 -3.53 5.18 6.88
C SER A 129 -2.17 5.36 7.55
N THR A 130 -1.91 6.55 8.10
CA THR A 130 -0.71 6.79 8.91
C THR A 130 -0.78 6.17 10.31
N SER A 131 -1.88 5.54 10.69
CA SER A 131 -2.01 4.87 11.99
C SER A 131 -1.16 3.60 12.09
N THR A 132 -1.06 2.85 11.00
CA THR A 132 -0.39 1.55 10.93
C THR A 132 0.83 1.56 10.01
N LEU A 133 0.79 2.37 8.95
CA LEU A 133 1.79 2.38 7.88
C LEU A 133 2.26 3.79 7.57
N ILE A 134 3.57 4.01 7.47
CA ILE A 134 4.18 5.26 7.03
C ILE A 134 4.85 5.00 5.68
N ILE A 135 4.33 5.59 4.62
CA ILE A 135 4.98 5.54 3.31
C ILE A 135 6.09 6.58 3.30
N GLN A 136 7.34 6.12 3.14
CA GLN A 136 8.52 6.98 3.10
C GLN A 136 8.83 7.45 1.69
N ASN A 137 8.55 6.56 0.70
CA ASN A 137 8.87 6.82 -0.69
C ASN A 137 7.91 6.04 -1.59
N LEU A 138 7.45 6.71 -2.65
CA LEU A 138 6.64 6.14 -3.71
C LEU A 138 7.27 6.55 -5.03
N ARG A 139 7.69 5.60 -5.85
CA ARG A 139 8.28 5.87 -7.17
C ARG A 139 7.61 5.03 -8.23
N PHE A 140 7.48 5.64 -9.39
CA PHE A 140 6.98 4.99 -10.60
C PHE A 140 8.06 5.03 -11.66
N ASN A 141 8.56 3.86 -12.06
CA ASN A 141 9.47 3.74 -13.19
C ASN A 141 8.67 3.34 -14.42
N LEU A 142 8.70 4.19 -15.43
CA LEU A 142 7.96 4.03 -16.67
C LEU A 142 8.87 3.42 -17.74
N THR A 143 8.32 2.55 -18.57
CA THR A 143 8.97 1.97 -19.74
C THR A 143 7.94 1.81 -20.84
N GLY A 144 8.27 2.22 -22.07
CA GLY A 144 7.33 2.18 -23.18
C GLY A 144 6.19 3.18 -23.03
N GLU A 145 6.43 4.32 -22.39
CA GLU A 145 5.43 5.37 -22.21
C GLU A 145 5.10 6.15 -23.48
N SER A 146 6.02 6.17 -24.45
CA SER A 146 5.83 6.82 -25.74
C SER A 146 5.03 5.93 -26.69
N GLN A 147 3.98 6.47 -27.31
CA GLN A 147 3.11 5.73 -28.22
C GLN A 147 3.79 5.32 -29.53
N ASN A 148 5.00 5.84 -29.83
CA ASN A 148 5.71 5.59 -31.08
C ASN A 148 6.96 4.71 -30.92
N ASP A 149 7.19 4.13 -29.74
CA ASP A 149 8.41 3.35 -29.46
C ASP A 149 8.25 1.84 -29.76
N GLY A 150 7.07 1.40 -30.17
CA GLY A 150 6.75 0.00 -30.46
C GLY A 150 6.85 -0.92 -29.24
N LYS A 151 6.76 -0.39 -28.04
CA LYS A 151 6.83 -1.15 -26.80
C LYS A 151 5.53 -1.04 -26.02
N GLN A 152 5.14 -2.16 -25.40
CA GLN A 152 4.01 -2.16 -24.50
C GLN A 152 4.32 -1.33 -23.23
N PRO A 153 3.50 -0.33 -22.89
CA PRO A 153 3.68 0.47 -21.69
C PRO A 153 3.68 -0.36 -20.42
N LYS A 154 4.66 -0.12 -19.55
CA LYS A 154 4.82 -0.78 -18.25
C LYS A 154 5.15 0.23 -17.18
N VAL A 155 4.51 0.07 -16.05
CA VAL A 155 4.74 0.89 -14.85
C VAL A 155 5.26 -0.02 -13.75
N THR A 156 6.46 0.27 -13.24
CA THR A 156 7.01 -0.40 -12.05
C THR A 156 6.80 0.51 -10.85
N ILE A 157 6.01 0.07 -9.90
CA ILE A 157 5.74 0.75 -8.63
C ILE A 157 6.76 0.26 -7.61
N LEU A 158 7.45 1.20 -6.96
CA LEU A 158 8.35 0.94 -5.83
C LEU A 158 7.83 1.70 -4.62
N ILE A 159 7.64 0.99 -3.53
CA ILE A 159 7.16 1.55 -2.25
C ILE A 159 8.15 1.19 -1.16
N ASP A 160 8.69 2.24 -0.51
CA ASP A 160 9.42 2.10 0.73
C ASP A 160 8.50 2.57 1.87
N ALA A 161 8.22 1.70 2.82
CA ALA A 161 7.31 1.97 3.93
C ALA A 161 7.89 1.51 5.26
N LYS A 162 7.33 2.01 6.35
CA LYS A 162 7.57 1.54 7.70
C LYS A 162 6.27 1.19 8.38
N ILE A 163 6.21 0.03 8.99
CA ILE A 163 5.09 -0.41 9.80
C ILE A 163 5.28 0.15 11.20
N LYS A 164 4.26 0.85 11.71
CA LYS A 164 4.23 1.35 13.08
C LYS A 164 3.98 0.20 14.05
N GLY A 165 4.78 0.15 15.10
CA GLY A 165 4.66 -0.83 16.17
C GLY A 165 5.62 -0.47 17.31
N LYS A 166 5.78 -1.37 18.27
CA LYS A 166 6.78 -1.20 19.32
C LYS A 166 8.21 -1.06 18.74
N TYR A 167 8.42 -1.67 17.57
CA TYR A 167 9.62 -1.52 16.74
C TYR A 167 9.16 -1.21 15.33
N GLU A 168 9.68 -0.13 14.75
CA GLU A 168 9.44 0.19 13.35
C GLU A 168 10.07 -0.87 12.45
N MET A 169 9.28 -1.49 11.58
CA MET A 169 9.79 -2.47 10.62
C MET A 169 9.78 -1.88 9.22
N PRO A 170 10.94 -1.84 8.54
CA PRO A 170 11.00 -1.41 7.15
C PRO A 170 10.34 -2.45 6.25
N LEU A 171 9.58 -1.98 5.28
CA LEU A 171 8.92 -2.78 4.26
C LEU A 171 9.21 -2.18 2.90
N LYS A 172 9.69 -3.00 1.97
CA LYS A 172 9.91 -2.61 0.58
C LYS A 172 9.10 -3.51 -0.33
N VAL A 173 8.34 -2.89 -1.21
CA VAL A 173 7.51 -3.61 -2.17
C VAL A 173 7.76 -3.07 -3.57
N GLN A 174 7.86 -3.98 -4.52
CA GLN A 174 7.97 -3.68 -5.94
C GLN A 174 6.97 -4.52 -6.71
N THR A 175 6.27 -3.89 -7.64
CA THR A 175 5.41 -4.57 -8.61
C THR A 175 5.51 -3.92 -9.97
N THR A 176 5.34 -4.68 -11.04
CA THR A 176 5.35 -4.18 -12.42
C THR A 176 4.04 -4.54 -13.09
N ILE A 177 3.43 -3.56 -13.73
CA ILE A 177 2.10 -3.64 -14.34
C ILE A 177 2.26 -3.24 -15.81
N SER A 178 1.72 -4.04 -16.72
CA SER A 178 1.55 -3.66 -18.12
C SER A 178 0.16 -3.09 -18.33
N GLN A 179 0.07 -2.03 -19.12
CA GLN A 179 -1.20 -1.51 -19.63
C GLN A 179 -1.89 -2.58 -20.48
N ALA A 180 -3.23 -2.64 -20.44
CA ALA A 180 -3.99 -3.60 -21.23
C ALA A 180 -4.21 -3.11 -22.68
N ASP A 181 -4.29 -1.80 -22.86
CA ASP A 181 -4.43 -1.19 -24.19
C ASP A 181 -3.12 -1.34 -24.98
N ILE A 182 -3.20 -1.99 -26.14
CA ILE A 182 -2.03 -2.34 -26.95
C ILE A 182 -1.60 -1.13 -27.78
N ASP A 183 -0.32 -0.81 -27.73
CA ASP A 183 0.27 0.37 -28.37
C ASP A 183 0.76 0.12 -29.82
N PHE A 184 0.53 -1.08 -30.34
CA PHE A 184 0.90 -1.44 -31.70
C PHE A 184 -0.25 -1.22 -32.67
N GLU A 185 -0.03 -0.37 -33.68
CA GLU A 185 -0.81 -0.39 -34.90
C GLU A 185 -0.26 -1.50 -35.83
N TYR A 186 -1.13 -2.40 -36.27
CA TYR A 186 -0.82 -3.43 -37.27
C TYR A 186 -0.88 -2.85 -38.68
#